data_f46950a871e286fa0d1f653d1e4516dc
#
_entry.id   f46950a871e286fa0d1f653d1e4516dc
#
_cell.length_a   1.000
_cell.length_b   1.000
_cell.length_c   1.000
_cell.angle_alpha   90.00
_cell.angle_beta   90.00
_cell.angle_gamma   90.00
#
_symmetry.space_group_name_H-M   'P 1'
#
loop_
_entity.id
_entity.type
_entity.pdbx_description
1 polymer ?
#
loop_
_entity_poly.entity_id
_entity_poly.type
_entity_poly.pdbx_seq_one_letter_code
_entity_poly.pdbx_strand_id
1 'polypeptide(L)'
;MGATGEQGFSSNDWERPVHQVTLSGNYIGQTEVTQELWLAVMGSNPSYYTSDSQLPVERVSWSNCQDFIEQLNQLTGKTFRLPTEAEWEFAARGGNMSQRYRYAGSNNVHDVAWFWSSIPSQQSGTPGYGTQPVATLAPNELGLYDMSGNVWEWCQDYSSDDQTNPTGPSWGTYRIFRGGSWSRSSECCRVAYRNYTYPSTSDDTMGFRLAL
;
A
#
# COMPACT_ATOMS: atom_id res chain seq x y z
N MET A 1 -0.91 -8.30 14.34
CA MET A 1 -1.55 -7.24 13.56
C MET A 1 -2.11 -6.19 14.51
N GLY A 2 -2.16 -4.91 14.10
CA GLY A 2 -2.65 -3.81 14.91
C GLY A 2 -1.55 -2.97 15.58
N ALA A 3 -1.93 -1.88 16.28
CA ALA A 3 -1.01 -0.91 16.88
C ALA A 3 -0.34 -1.44 18.14
N THR A 4 0.81 -2.06 17.98
CA THR A 4 1.74 -2.45 19.05
C THR A 4 2.50 -1.24 19.62
N GLY A 5 3.28 -1.41 20.70
CA GLY A 5 3.88 -0.31 21.47
C GLY A 5 4.74 0.69 20.65
N GLU A 6 5.41 0.21 19.62
CA GLU A 6 6.23 1.05 18.72
C GLU A 6 5.42 2.04 17.87
N GLN A 7 4.11 1.82 17.71
CA GLN A 7 3.23 2.72 16.96
C GLN A 7 2.90 4.02 17.71
N GLY A 8 3.21 4.07 19.01
CA GLY A 8 3.06 5.26 19.85
C GLY A 8 1.61 5.57 20.24
N PHE A 9 1.42 6.72 20.91
CA PHE A 9 0.12 7.16 21.43
C PHE A 9 -0.85 7.67 20.36
N SER A 10 -0.38 7.89 19.13
CA SER A 10 -1.21 8.38 18.01
C SER A 10 -1.93 7.28 17.23
N SER A 11 -1.96 6.05 17.75
CA SER A 11 -2.73 4.97 17.13
C SER A 11 -4.23 5.22 17.24
N ASN A 12 -4.96 5.00 16.14
CA ASN A 12 -6.41 5.11 16.11
C ASN A 12 -7.09 3.89 16.74
N ASP A 13 -8.34 4.05 17.19
CA ASP A 13 -9.10 2.95 17.79
C ASP A 13 -9.28 1.77 16.84
N TRP A 14 -9.41 2.00 15.55
CA TRP A 14 -9.52 0.96 14.49
C TRP A 14 -8.22 0.17 14.22
N GLU A 15 -7.09 0.61 14.77
CA GLU A 15 -5.84 -0.17 14.81
C GLU A 15 -5.81 -1.15 15.99
N ARG A 16 -6.87 -1.21 16.77
CA ARG A 16 -6.98 -2.00 18.01
C ARG A 16 -8.22 -2.90 17.96
N PRO A 17 -8.25 -4.00 18.73
CA PRO A 17 -7.15 -4.51 19.59
C PRO A 17 -6.00 -5.09 18.77
N VAL A 18 -4.81 -5.14 19.35
CA VAL A 18 -3.72 -5.96 18.81
C VAL A 18 -4.11 -7.42 18.90
N HIS A 19 -3.99 -8.17 17.81
CA HIS A 19 -4.40 -9.56 17.74
C HIS A 19 -3.41 -10.39 16.93
N GLN A 20 -3.42 -11.69 17.16
CA GLN A 20 -2.58 -12.63 16.45
C GLN A 20 -3.28 -13.10 15.19
N VAL A 21 -2.57 -13.09 14.07
CA VAL A 21 -3.02 -13.63 12.78
C VAL A 21 -2.00 -14.66 12.33
N THR A 22 -2.46 -15.81 11.84
CA THR A 22 -1.62 -16.82 11.23
C THR A 22 -1.74 -16.75 9.72
N LEU A 23 -0.60 -16.58 9.05
CA LEU A 23 -0.52 -16.51 7.59
C LEU A 23 0.17 -17.75 7.03
N SER A 24 -0.26 -18.21 5.87
CA SER A 24 0.52 -19.10 5.02
C SER A 24 1.60 -18.32 4.28
N GLY A 25 2.64 -19.01 3.78
CA GLY A 25 3.65 -18.37 2.95
C GLY A 25 3.04 -17.80 1.67
N ASN A 26 3.42 -16.58 1.32
CA ASN A 26 2.99 -15.86 0.13
C ASN A 26 4.15 -15.05 -0.46
N TYR A 27 3.99 -14.63 -1.70
CA TYR A 27 4.86 -13.62 -2.32
C TYR A 27 4.11 -12.30 -2.40
N ILE A 28 4.84 -11.21 -2.22
CA ILE A 28 4.30 -9.85 -2.35
C ILE A 28 5.22 -9.03 -3.28
N GLY A 29 4.65 -8.14 -4.07
CA GLY A 29 5.38 -7.26 -4.97
C GLY A 29 6.41 -6.42 -4.21
N GLN A 30 7.62 -6.34 -4.74
CA GLN A 30 8.71 -5.57 -4.15
C GLN A 30 8.37 -4.09 -4.06
N THR A 31 7.64 -3.58 -5.05
CA THR A 31 7.16 -2.20 -5.16
C THR A 31 5.65 -2.18 -5.40
N GLU A 32 5.08 -1.00 -5.39
CA GLU A 32 3.79 -0.72 -5.99
C GLU A 32 3.80 -1.07 -7.49
N VAL A 33 2.63 -1.32 -8.09
CA VAL A 33 2.52 -1.50 -9.55
C VAL A 33 2.85 -0.19 -10.24
N THR A 34 3.86 -0.22 -11.13
CA THR A 34 4.30 0.96 -11.87
C THR A 34 3.36 1.27 -13.05
N GLN A 35 3.39 2.52 -13.53
CA GLN A 35 2.67 2.92 -14.72
C GLN A 35 3.15 2.17 -15.97
N GLU A 36 4.43 1.81 -16.04
CA GLU A 36 4.97 1.00 -17.12
C GLU A 36 4.30 -0.38 -17.16
N LEU A 37 4.24 -1.07 -16.02
CA LEU A 37 3.59 -2.39 -15.94
C LEU A 37 2.09 -2.28 -16.21
N TRP A 38 1.43 -1.27 -15.64
CA TRP A 38 0.01 -1.03 -15.88
C TRP A 38 -0.27 -0.80 -17.37
N LEU A 39 0.49 0.06 -18.03
CA LEU A 39 0.34 0.37 -19.46
C LEU A 39 0.56 -0.86 -20.34
N ALA A 40 1.55 -1.71 -19.99
CA ALA A 40 1.85 -2.94 -20.72
C ALA A 40 0.68 -3.96 -20.67
N VAL A 41 -0.08 -3.97 -19.56
CA VAL A 41 -1.22 -4.90 -19.38
C VAL A 41 -2.52 -4.31 -19.90
N MET A 42 -2.82 -3.04 -19.59
CA MET A 42 -4.12 -2.41 -19.85
C MET A 42 -4.18 -1.59 -21.14
N GLY A 43 -3.03 -1.28 -21.74
CA GLY A 43 -2.95 -0.50 -22.97
C GLY A 43 -3.23 1.02 -22.84
N SER A 44 -3.60 1.49 -21.64
CA SER A 44 -3.81 2.91 -21.34
C SER A 44 -3.43 3.21 -19.90
N ASN A 45 -3.01 4.46 -19.62
CA ASN A 45 -2.58 4.89 -18.29
C ASN A 45 -3.59 5.88 -17.69
N PRO A 46 -4.23 5.58 -16.52
CA PRO A 46 -5.22 6.45 -15.89
C PRO A 46 -4.59 7.55 -15.02
N SER A 47 -3.29 7.45 -14.74
CA SER A 47 -2.59 8.27 -13.75
C SER A 47 -2.58 9.76 -14.10
N TYR A 48 -2.57 10.60 -13.08
CA TYR A 48 -2.46 12.04 -13.21
C TYR A 48 -1.01 12.49 -13.34
N TYR A 49 -0.11 11.95 -12.51
CA TYR A 49 1.32 12.22 -12.56
C TYR A 49 1.98 11.23 -13.52
N THR A 50 2.50 11.72 -14.64
CA THR A 50 3.01 10.87 -15.74
C THR A 50 4.40 11.27 -16.20
N SER A 51 5.20 11.88 -15.32
CA SER A 51 6.54 12.36 -15.66
C SER A 51 7.58 11.26 -15.83
N ASP A 52 7.32 10.07 -15.29
CA ASP A 52 8.23 8.91 -15.31
C ASP A 52 7.38 7.63 -15.33
N SER A 53 7.78 6.65 -16.13
CA SER A 53 7.10 5.35 -16.21
C SER A 53 7.27 4.49 -14.94
N GLN A 54 8.26 4.80 -14.10
CA GLN A 54 8.51 4.16 -12.81
C GLN A 54 7.71 4.77 -11.65
N LEU A 55 6.88 5.78 -11.91
CA LEU A 55 5.87 6.22 -10.94
C LEU A 55 4.87 5.08 -10.67
N PRO A 56 4.34 4.96 -9.44
CA PRO A 56 3.24 4.04 -9.20
C PRO A 56 2.03 4.44 -10.04
N VAL A 57 1.26 3.47 -10.50
CA VAL A 57 -0.04 3.77 -11.08
C VAL A 57 -0.96 4.30 -9.99
N GLU A 58 -1.68 5.39 -10.29
CA GLU A 58 -2.68 5.97 -9.41
C GLU A 58 -3.98 6.27 -10.18
N ARG A 59 -5.02 6.76 -9.51
CA ARG A 59 -6.39 6.88 -10.04
C ARG A 59 -6.99 5.55 -10.45
N VAL A 60 -6.66 4.51 -9.69
CA VAL A 60 -7.21 3.18 -9.86
C VAL A 60 -8.10 2.82 -8.68
N SER A 61 -9.34 2.45 -8.99
CA SER A 61 -10.28 1.90 -8.01
C SER A 61 -9.94 0.45 -7.68
N TRP A 62 -10.51 -0.09 -6.61
CA TRP A 62 -10.37 -1.51 -6.29
C TRP A 62 -10.80 -2.41 -7.47
N SER A 63 -11.89 -2.04 -8.15
CA SER A 63 -12.36 -2.78 -9.32
C SER A 63 -11.37 -2.70 -10.48
N ASN A 64 -10.78 -1.54 -10.74
CA ASN A 64 -9.73 -1.43 -11.77
C ASN A 64 -8.50 -2.30 -11.46
N CYS A 65 -8.14 -2.43 -10.18
CA CYS A 65 -7.08 -3.35 -9.78
C CYS A 65 -7.45 -4.81 -10.06
N GLN A 66 -8.72 -5.22 -9.85
CA GLN A 66 -9.18 -6.57 -10.20
C GLN A 66 -9.15 -6.82 -11.72
N ASP A 67 -9.59 -5.85 -12.53
CA ASP A 67 -9.54 -5.94 -13.98
C ASP A 67 -8.08 -6.09 -14.49
N PHE A 68 -7.16 -5.31 -13.93
CA PHE A 68 -5.72 -5.43 -14.21
C PHE A 68 -5.18 -6.83 -13.84
N ILE A 69 -5.51 -7.31 -12.65
CA ILE A 69 -5.07 -8.62 -12.14
C ILE A 69 -5.61 -9.74 -13.02
N GLU A 70 -6.87 -9.68 -13.44
CA GLU A 70 -7.46 -10.66 -14.33
C GLU A 70 -6.70 -10.73 -15.67
N GLN A 71 -6.43 -9.58 -16.29
CA GLN A 71 -5.66 -9.51 -17.54
C GLN A 71 -4.22 -10.00 -17.37
N LEU A 72 -3.55 -9.58 -16.29
CA LEU A 72 -2.19 -10.05 -15.99
C LEU A 72 -2.13 -11.57 -15.81
N ASN A 73 -3.13 -12.15 -15.13
CA ASN A 73 -3.22 -13.59 -14.92
C ASN A 73 -3.44 -14.32 -16.25
N GLN A 74 -4.29 -13.81 -17.15
CA GLN A 74 -4.48 -14.34 -18.48
C GLN A 74 -3.19 -14.31 -19.32
N LEU A 75 -2.44 -13.23 -19.25
CA LEU A 75 -1.18 -13.06 -19.99
C LEU A 75 -0.05 -13.96 -19.48
N THR A 76 0.00 -14.19 -18.17
CA THR A 76 1.16 -14.85 -17.53
C THR A 76 0.89 -16.31 -17.14
N GLY A 77 -0.38 -16.72 -17.06
CA GLY A 77 -0.79 -18.04 -16.55
C GLY A 77 -0.58 -18.19 -15.03
N LYS A 78 -0.31 -17.09 -14.31
CA LYS A 78 -0.15 -17.07 -12.85
C LYS A 78 -1.45 -16.67 -12.15
N THR A 79 -1.44 -16.67 -10.82
CA THR A 79 -2.61 -16.35 -9.98
C THR A 79 -2.31 -15.17 -9.08
N PHE A 80 -1.95 -14.03 -9.69
CA PHE A 80 -1.80 -12.79 -8.95
C PHE A 80 -3.12 -12.34 -8.33
N ARG A 81 -3.03 -11.63 -7.22
CA ARG A 81 -4.15 -11.05 -6.48
C ARG A 81 -3.71 -9.79 -5.74
N LEU A 82 -4.64 -9.07 -5.13
CA LEU A 82 -4.29 -8.11 -4.09
C LEU A 82 -3.81 -8.87 -2.83
N PRO A 83 -2.90 -8.30 -2.04
CA PRO A 83 -2.59 -8.84 -0.72
C PRO A 83 -3.82 -8.73 0.19
N THR A 84 -3.99 -9.67 1.11
CA THR A 84 -4.88 -9.43 2.25
C THR A 84 -4.27 -8.34 3.14
N GLU A 85 -5.09 -7.68 3.95
CA GLU A 85 -4.61 -6.65 4.87
C GLU A 85 -3.57 -7.21 5.85
N ALA A 86 -3.79 -8.44 6.31
CA ALA A 86 -2.87 -9.11 7.22
C ALA A 86 -1.51 -9.44 6.56
N GLU A 87 -1.52 -9.90 5.31
CA GLU A 87 -0.29 -10.12 4.53
C GLU A 87 0.46 -8.81 4.29
N TRP A 88 -0.28 -7.75 3.96
CA TRP A 88 0.30 -6.43 3.75
C TRP A 88 0.99 -5.92 5.03
N GLU A 89 0.31 -5.96 6.19
CA GLU A 89 0.89 -5.50 7.46
C GLU A 89 2.07 -6.36 7.90
N PHE A 90 1.99 -7.68 7.74
CA PHE A 90 3.11 -8.58 8.04
C PHE A 90 4.34 -8.24 7.19
N ALA A 91 4.13 -8.01 5.89
CA ALA A 91 5.20 -7.63 4.97
C ALA A 91 5.78 -6.25 5.30
N ALA A 92 4.93 -5.24 5.58
CA ALA A 92 5.35 -3.90 5.96
C ALA A 92 6.19 -3.87 7.24
N ARG A 93 5.89 -4.76 8.18
CA ARG A 93 6.64 -4.91 9.44
C ARG A 93 7.99 -5.64 9.30
N GLY A 94 8.37 -6.08 8.10
CA GLY A 94 9.59 -6.85 7.88
C GLY A 94 9.43 -8.36 8.11
N GLY A 95 8.20 -8.87 8.20
CA GLY A 95 7.91 -10.29 8.35
C GLY A 95 8.58 -10.89 9.58
N ASN A 96 9.20 -12.06 9.41
CA ASN A 96 9.97 -12.75 10.46
C ASN A 96 11.29 -12.05 10.82
N MET A 97 11.74 -11.07 10.00
CA MET A 97 12.95 -10.28 10.25
C MET A 97 12.67 -8.93 10.92
N SER A 98 11.42 -8.70 11.33
CA SER A 98 10.94 -7.43 11.88
C SER A 98 11.80 -6.89 13.01
N GLN A 99 12.26 -5.65 12.87
CA GLN A 99 12.95 -4.88 13.92
C GLN A 99 11.97 -4.05 14.76
N ARG A 100 10.66 -4.22 14.54
CA ARG A 100 9.58 -3.47 15.22
C ARG A 100 9.66 -1.96 15.02
N TYR A 101 9.96 -1.55 13.80
CA TYR A 101 9.95 -0.15 13.43
C TYR A 101 8.52 0.40 13.33
N ARG A 102 8.41 1.71 13.51
CA ARG A 102 7.16 2.45 13.38
C ARG A 102 6.67 2.53 11.93
N TYR A 103 7.62 2.67 11.00
CA TYR A 103 7.43 2.69 9.55
C TYR A 103 8.09 1.45 8.95
N ALA A 104 7.83 1.16 7.71
CA ALA A 104 8.39 -0.02 7.03
C ALA A 104 9.90 0.15 6.81
N GLY A 105 10.72 -0.41 7.73
CA GLY A 105 12.17 -0.42 7.66
C GLY A 105 12.88 0.67 8.49
N SER A 106 12.18 1.63 9.11
CA SER A 106 12.80 2.67 9.96
C SER A 106 11.87 3.26 11.01
N ASN A 107 12.43 3.85 12.06
CA ASN A 107 11.71 4.75 12.97
C ASN A 107 11.72 6.22 12.49
N ASN A 108 12.58 6.55 11.53
CA ASN A 108 12.59 7.85 10.88
C ASN A 108 11.83 7.76 9.54
N VAL A 109 10.69 8.42 9.45
CA VAL A 109 9.81 8.40 8.27
C VAL A 109 10.51 8.86 6.98
N HIS A 110 11.46 9.80 7.08
CA HIS A 110 12.18 10.34 5.92
C HIS A 110 13.10 9.33 5.23
N ASP A 111 13.46 8.23 5.90
CA ASP A 111 14.31 7.20 5.31
C ASP A 111 13.54 6.30 4.34
N VAL A 112 12.22 6.15 4.55
CA VAL A 112 11.41 5.08 3.95
C VAL A 112 10.09 5.52 3.32
N ALA A 113 9.74 6.82 3.41
CA ALA A 113 8.41 7.28 2.98
C ALA A 113 8.44 8.59 2.18
N TRP A 114 7.72 8.58 1.07
CA TRP A 114 7.26 9.79 0.39
C TRP A 114 5.91 10.21 0.97
N PHE A 115 5.87 11.33 1.67
CA PHE A 115 4.69 11.88 2.32
C PHE A 115 4.68 13.42 2.20
N TRP A 116 3.62 14.09 2.62
CA TRP A 116 3.44 15.53 2.36
C TRP A 116 4.67 16.40 2.65
N SER A 117 5.38 16.14 3.75
CA SER A 117 6.56 16.96 4.14
C SER A 117 7.88 16.45 3.55
N SER A 118 7.91 15.32 2.82
CA SER A 118 9.13 14.76 2.24
C SER A 118 9.17 14.83 0.72
N ILE A 119 8.04 15.03 0.03
CA ILE A 119 8.04 15.22 -1.43
C ILE A 119 8.84 16.45 -1.82
N PRO A 120 9.55 16.44 -2.96
CA PRO A 120 10.45 17.52 -3.36
C PRO A 120 9.78 18.89 -3.50
N SER A 121 8.47 18.93 -3.78
CA SER A 121 7.70 20.17 -3.86
C SER A 121 6.30 20.00 -3.27
N GLN A 122 5.82 21.00 -2.50
CA GLN A 122 4.44 21.11 -2.04
C GLN A 122 3.60 22.05 -2.94
N GLN A 123 4.17 22.58 -4.00
CA GLN A 123 3.45 23.46 -4.93
C GLN A 123 2.92 22.65 -6.14
N SER A 124 1.61 22.58 -6.27
CA SER A 124 0.95 21.91 -7.42
C SER A 124 1.44 22.43 -8.76
N GLY A 125 1.66 21.53 -9.70
CA GLY A 125 2.13 21.84 -11.04
C GLY A 125 3.64 22.08 -11.17
N THR A 126 4.41 21.89 -10.10
CA THR A 126 5.88 21.96 -10.15
C THR A 126 6.52 20.56 -10.12
N PRO A 127 7.74 20.41 -10.70
CA PRO A 127 8.46 19.13 -10.62
C PRO A 127 8.62 18.65 -9.17
N GLY A 128 8.35 17.36 -8.94
CA GLY A 128 8.43 16.75 -7.62
C GLY A 128 7.18 16.91 -6.74
N TYR A 129 6.12 17.56 -7.22
CA TYR A 129 4.81 17.51 -6.59
C TYR A 129 4.07 16.23 -7.04
N GLY A 130 3.57 15.45 -6.07
CA GLY A 130 2.84 14.22 -6.35
C GLY A 130 3.64 12.96 -6.02
N THR A 131 3.30 11.87 -6.70
CA THR A 131 3.97 10.57 -6.57
C THR A 131 5.43 10.64 -7.01
N GLN A 132 6.25 9.77 -6.44
CA GLN A 132 7.68 9.64 -6.76
C GLN A 132 7.96 8.26 -7.38
N PRO A 133 9.03 8.12 -8.20
CA PRO A 133 9.41 6.82 -8.73
C PRO A 133 9.60 5.79 -7.61
N VAL A 134 9.13 4.56 -7.85
CA VAL A 134 9.22 3.49 -6.86
C VAL A 134 10.68 3.14 -6.54
N ALA A 135 10.91 2.58 -5.36
CA ALA A 135 12.22 2.10 -4.89
C ALA A 135 13.32 3.17 -4.84
N THR A 136 12.98 4.42 -4.59
CA THR A 136 13.97 5.52 -4.48
C THR A 136 14.40 5.82 -3.05
N LEU A 137 13.69 5.30 -2.05
CA LEU A 137 14.06 5.35 -0.63
C LEU A 137 14.53 3.97 -0.14
N ALA A 138 14.84 3.84 1.15
CA ALA A 138 15.33 2.60 1.71
C ALA A 138 14.22 1.53 1.78
N PRO A 139 14.52 0.24 1.50
CA PRO A 139 13.57 -0.85 1.68
C PRO A 139 13.45 -1.25 3.15
N ASN A 140 12.43 -2.04 3.47
CA ASN A 140 12.32 -2.71 4.74
C ASN A 140 13.19 -3.97 4.81
N GLU A 141 13.11 -4.73 5.91
CA GLU A 141 13.94 -5.91 6.18
C GLU A 141 13.73 -7.07 5.20
N LEU A 142 12.61 -7.06 4.45
CA LEU A 142 12.31 -8.02 3.38
C LEU A 142 12.73 -7.53 1.99
N GLY A 143 13.33 -6.33 1.89
CA GLY A 143 13.67 -5.72 0.60
C GLY A 143 12.46 -5.12 -0.13
N LEU A 144 11.37 -4.82 0.58
CA LEU A 144 10.17 -4.19 0.03
C LEU A 144 10.26 -2.68 0.18
N TYR A 145 9.94 -1.97 -0.89
CA TYR A 145 9.98 -0.51 -0.98
C TYR A 145 8.57 0.08 -0.88
N ASP A 146 8.50 1.33 -0.48
CA ASP A 146 7.31 2.18 -0.52
C ASP A 146 6.10 1.62 0.27
N MET A 147 6.35 0.66 1.21
CA MET A 147 5.33 0.19 2.15
C MET A 147 4.90 1.27 3.15
N SER A 148 5.53 2.45 3.09
CA SER A 148 5.20 3.66 3.82
C SER A 148 5.24 4.84 2.87
N GLY A 149 4.10 5.51 2.63
CA GLY A 149 3.97 6.70 1.76
C GLY A 149 3.74 6.36 0.28
N ASN A 150 4.10 7.25 -0.60
CA ASN A 150 3.91 7.27 -2.04
C ASN A 150 2.43 7.19 -2.43
N VAL A 151 1.84 6.00 -2.62
CA VAL A 151 0.39 5.84 -2.81
C VAL A 151 -0.21 4.91 -1.76
N TRP A 152 -1.47 5.14 -1.41
CA TRP A 152 -2.27 4.18 -0.69
C TRP A 152 -2.42 2.90 -1.51
N GLU A 153 -2.38 1.77 -0.84
CA GLU A 153 -2.43 0.46 -1.48
C GLU A 153 -3.69 -0.29 -1.12
N TRP A 154 -4.50 -0.62 -2.12
CA TRP A 154 -5.67 -1.45 -1.96
C TRP A 154 -5.32 -2.84 -1.44
N CYS A 155 -6.08 -3.30 -0.46
CA CYS A 155 -6.08 -4.68 0.02
C CYS A 155 -7.32 -5.44 -0.45
N GLN A 156 -7.24 -6.77 -0.40
CA GLN A 156 -8.34 -7.64 -0.80
C GLN A 156 -9.55 -7.53 0.12
N ASP A 157 -9.34 -7.18 1.38
CA ASP A 157 -10.30 -7.30 2.46
C ASP A 157 -11.39 -6.23 2.40
N TYR A 158 -12.61 -6.62 2.78
CA TYR A 158 -13.61 -5.67 3.21
C TYR A 158 -13.26 -5.13 4.61
N SER A 159 -13.64 -3.89 4.88
CA SER A 159 -13.52 -3.30 6.21
C SER A 159 -14.46 -3.97 7.19
N SER A 160 -13.95 -4.34 8.37
CA SER A 160 -14.70 -4.94 9.47
C SER A 160 -14.09 -4.52 10.81
N ASP A 161 -14.91 -4.53 11.85
CA ASP A 161 -14.46 -4.40 13.23
C ASP A 161 -13.85 -5.72 13.75
N ASP A 162 -14.24 -6.87 13.18
CA ASP A 162 -13.61 -8.17 13.44
C ASP A 162 -12.40 -8.36 12.52
N GLN A 163 -11.22 -8.29 13.10
CA GLN A 163 -9.93 -8.37 12.40
C GLN A 163 -9.20 -9.69 12.69
N THR A 164 -9.83 -10.64 13.36
CA THR A 164 -9.19 -11.92 13.72
C THR A 164 -9.05 -12.89 12.54
N ASN A 165 -9.86 -12.72 11.52
CA ASN A 165 -9.80 -13.49 10.29
C ASN A 165 -8.75 -12.90 9.34
N PRO A 166 -7.70 -13.67 8.93
CA PRO A 166 -6.64 -13.19 8.04
C PRO A 166 -7.09 -12.80 6.63
N THR A 167 -8.30 -13.17 6.21
CA THR A 167 -8.87 -12.82 4.91
C THR A 167 -9.98 -11.78 5.01
N GLY A 168 -10.26 -11.29 6.23
CA GLY A 168 -11.37 -10.38 6.49
C GLY A 168 -12.75 -11.02 6.29
N PRO A 169 -13.83 -10.23 6.37
CA PRO A 169 -15.18 -10.72 6.11
C PRO A 169 -15.41 -11.00 4.63
N SER A 170 -16.32 -11.93 4.32
CA SER A 170 -16.65 -12.32 2.95
C SER A 170 -17.52 -11.29 2.20
N TRP A 171 -18.06 -10.29 2.90
CA TRP A 171 -18.88 -9.21 2.33
C TRP A 171 -18.71 -7.91 3.12
N GLY A 172 -18.96 -6.78 2.49
CA GLY A 172 -18.89 -5.46 3.12
C GLY A 172 -19.13 -4.34 2.10
N THR A 173 -19.19 -3.12 2.60
CA THR A 173 -19.41 -1.92 1.78
C THR A 173 -18.11 -1.24 1.38
N TYR A 174 -17.10 -1.34 2.22
CA TYR A 174 -15.83 -0.63 2.06
C TYR A 174 -14.68 -1.62 1.91
N ARG A 175 -13.66 -1.22 1.13
CA ARG A 175 -12.40 -1.95 1.01
C ARG A 175 -11.31 -1.23 1.80
N ILE A 176 -10.39 -2.01 2.34
CA ILE A 176 -9.24 -1.53 3.10
C ILE A 176 -8.14 -1.06 2.16
N PHE A 177 -7.42 -0.03 2.59
CA PHE A 177 -6.18 0.43 1.99
C PHE A 177 -5.16 0.82 3.07
N ARG A 178 -3.88 0.72 2.75
CA ARG A 178 -2.77 0.79 3.70
C ARG A 178 -1.63 1.66 3.16
N GLY A 179 -0.64 1.98 4.00
CA GLY A 179 0.65 2.55 3.64
C GLY A 179 0.77 4.06 3.75
N GLY A 180 -0.30 4.81 3.68
CA GLY A 180 -0.23 6.28 3.55
C GLY A 180 -0.01 6.70 2.10
N SER A 181 0.18 7.99 1.86
CA SER A 181 0.46 8.50 0.51
C SER A 181 1.28 9.79 0.55
N TRP A 182 1.76 10.21 -0.64
CA TRP A 182 2.52 11.43 -0.85
C TRP A 182 1.84 12.69 -0.29
N SER A 183 0.51 12.71 -0.21
CA SER A 183 -0.28 13.88 0.23
C SER A 183 -0.71 13.81 1.70
N ARG A 184 -0.30 12.78 2.46
CA ARG A 184 -0.71 12.58 3.85
C ARG A 184 0.40 12.88 4.83
N SER A 185 0.04 13.05 6.12
CA SER A 185 1.01 13.22 7.19
C SER A 185 1.73 11.90 7.51
N SER A 186 2.86 11.99 8.19
CA SER A 186 3.64 10.83 8.62
C SER A 186 2.87 9.82 9.48
N GLU A 187 1.85 10.26 10.22
CA GLU A 187 1.02 9.35 11.01
C GLU A 187 0.33 8.29 10.13
N CYS A 188 -0.08 8.67 8.91
CA CYS A 188 -0.72 7.75 7.97
C CYS A 188 0.23 6.70 7.39
N CYS A 189 1.55 6.99 7.42
CA CYS A 189 2.59 6.10 6.88
C CYS A 189 3.02 4.99 7.86
N ARG A 190 2.49 4.95 9.10
CA ARG A 190 2.80 3.91 10.08
C ARG A 190 2.34 2.54 9.58
N VAL A 191 3.13 1.50 9.86
CA VAL A 191 2.81 0.13 9.42
C VAL A 191 1.48 -0.40 9.96
N ALA A 192 0.98 0.11 11.10
CA ALA A 192 -0.31 -0.26 11.66
C ALA A 192 -1.46 0.62 11.16
N TYR A 193 -1.18 1.78 10.55
CA TYR A 193 -2.24 2.68 10.12
C TYR A 193 -3.08 2.01 9.02
N ARG A 194 -4.38 2.03 9.18
CA ARG A 194 -5.35 1.46 8.24
C ARG A 194 -6.45 2.47 7.94
N ASN A 195 -7.03 2.36 6.76
CA ASN A 195 -8.18 3.16 6.38
C ASN A 195 -9.04 2.37 5.39
N TYR A 196 -10.22 2.87 5.09
CA TYR A 196 -11.16 2.22 4.19
C TYR A 196 -12.00 3.24 3.41
N THR A 197 -12.46 2.85 2.23
CA THR A 197 -13.38 3.65 1.42
C THR A 197 -14.20 2.75 0.48
N TYR A 198 -15.11 3.35 -0.29
CA TYR A 198 -15.86 2.63 -1.31
C TYR A 198 -14.92 2.04 -2.36
N PRO A 199 -15.20 0.81 -2.86
CA PRO A 199 -14.36 0.16 -3.87
C PRO A 199 -14.30 0.91 -5.22
N SER A 200 -15.21 1.85 -5.46
CA SER A 200 -15.22 2.73 -6.64
C SER A 200 -14.39 4.00 -6.49
N THR A 201 -13.85 4.27 -5.30
CA THR A 201 -12.99 5.45 -5.08
C THR A 201 -11.71 5.32 -5.90
N SER A 202 -11.33 6.42 -6.59
CA SER A 202 -10.06 6.52 -7.31
C SER A 202 -9.63 7.98 -7.31
N ASP A 203 -8.42 8.23 -6.85
CA ASP A 203 -7.79 9.55 -6.87
C ASP A 203 -6.28 9.42 -7.06
N ASP A 204 -5.57 10.52 -7.14
CA ASP A 204 -4.13 10.59 -7.39
C ASP A 204 -3.26 10.13 -6.20
N THR A 205 -3.88 9.53 -5.18
CA THR A 205 -3.22 8.95 -4.02
C THR A 205 -3.45 7.44 -3.90
N MET A 206 -4.27 6.84 -4.78
CA MET A 206 -4.71 5.45 -4.68
C MET A 206 -4.08 4.58 -5.75
N GLY A 207 -3.28 3.61 -5.33
CA GLY A 207 -2.64 2.59 -6.14
C GLY A 207 -2.74 1.21 -5.48
N PHE A 208 -1.80 0.30 -5.79
CA PHE A 208 -1.78 -1.05 -5.23
C PHE A 208 -0.45 -1.76 -5.49
N ARG A 209 -0.22 -2.85 -4.77
CA ARG A 209 0.80 -3.86 -5.12
C ARG A 209 0.19 -5.24 -5.29
N LEU A 210 0.94 -6.14 -5.91
CA LEU A 210 0.51 -7.51 -6.17
C LEU A 210 0.92 -8.47 -5.04
N ALA A 211 0.16 -9.55 -4.92
CA ALA A 211 0.54 -10.76 -4.19
C ALA A 211 0.34 -12.00 -5.09
N LEU A 212 0.99 -13.11 -4.73
CA LEU A 212 0.91 -14.39 -5.44
C LEU A 212 0.81 -15.52 -4.43
#